data_96dc00c9b83640d85c7f26356cc85bb1
#
_entry.id   96dc00c9b83640d85c7f26356cc85bb1
#
_cell.length_a   1.000
_cell.length_b   1.000
_cell.length_c   1.000
_cell.angle_alpha   90.00
_cell.angle_beta   90.00
_cell.angle_gamma   90.00
#
_symmetry.space_group_name_H-M   'P 1'
#
loop_
_entity.id
_entity.type
_entity.pdbx_description
1 polymer ?
#
loop_
_entity_poly.entity_id
_entity_poly.type
_entity_poly.pdbx_seq_one_letter_code
_entity_poly.pdbx_strand_id
1 'polypeptide(L)'
;MNKKDLLFYDAYEAFYAMANKSVAFQAFCKDAFGADFSQDGFSNIEQIDMILQYIPHKDNVHILDIGCGNGKMLDYLQKKTDAHIYGFDYSEEAINTAQLLFPKNSEFKVGIIGKIDYPEETFDVIISMDTMYFAKDMTVFVAQIKKWLKKNGLFFVGYQEGDVIPKTESIHTTMLSKALVMNGMSYDAIDITEQTYKLLRKKRI
;
A
#
# COMPACT_ATOMS: atom_id res chain seq x y z
N MET A 1 -19.18 14.05 -2.69
CA MET A 1 -18.66 13.25 -3.81
C MET A 1 -19.28 11.88 -3.68
N ASN A 2 -20.00 11.46 -4.71
CA ASN A 2 -20.57 10.12 -4.71
C ASN A 2 -19.42 9.11 -4.82
N LYS A 3 -19.47 7.98 -4.10
CA LYS A 3 -18.44 6.93 -4.18
C LYS A 3 -18.26 6.41 -5.62
N LYS A 4 -19.35 6.37 -6.38
CA LYS A 4 -19.35 5.99 -7.81
C LYS A 4 -18.52 6.92 -8.72
N ASP A 5 -18.14 8.11 -8.23
CA ASP A 5 -17.28 9.03 -8.95
C ASP A 5 -15.77 8.73 -8.72
N LEU A 6 -15.45 7.75 -7.88
CA LEU A 6 -14.09 7.29 -7.65
C LEU A 6 -13.63 6.37 -8.78
N LEU A 7 -12.40 6.59 -9.23
CA LEU A 7 -11.81 5.77 -10.28
C LEU A 7 -11.83 4.29 -9.90
N PHE A 8 -12.41 3.44 -10.77
CA PHE A 8 -12.52 1.99 -10.59
C PHE A 8 -13.27 1.50 -9.35
N TYR A 9 -14.07 2.33 -8.67
CA TYR A 9 -14.74 1.93 -7.43
C TYR A 9 -15.53 0.62 -7.56
N ASP A 10 -16.47 0.54 -8.50
CA ASP A 10 -17.31 -0.65 -8.68
C ASP A 10 -16.48 -1.91 -9.06
N ALA A 11 -15.37 -1.72 -9.79
CA ALA A 11 -14.47 -2.81 -10.16
C ALA A 11 -13.73 -3.37 -8.94
N TYR A 12 -13.22 -2.51 -8.06
CA TYR A 12 -12.54 -2.96 -6.84
C TYR A 12 -13.50 -3.56 -5.81
N GLU A 13 -14.72 -3.02 -5.67
CA GLU A 13 -15.76 -3.65 -4.84
C GLU A 13 -16.05 -5.09 -5.31
N ALA A 14 -16.30 -5.27 -6.61
CA ALA A 14 -16.51 -6.60 -7.19
C ALA A 14 -15.29 -7.51 -7.06
N PHE A 15 -14.09 -6.95 -7.23
CA PHE A 15 -12.84 -7.67 -7.07
C PHE A 15 -12.67 -8.21 -5.65
N TYR A 16 -12.81 -7.37 -4.61
CA TYR A 16 -12.65 -7.82 -3.23
C TYR A 16 -13.77 -8.79 -2.79
N ALA A 17 -14.99 -8.59 -3.24
CA ALA A 17 -16.09 -9.53 -3.01
C ALA A 17 -15.80 -10.93 -3.60
N MET A 18 -15.12 -11.00 -4.74
CA MET A 18 -14.67 -12.24 -5.39
C MET A 18 -13.43 -12.81 -4.68
N ALA A 19 -12.40 -12.01 -4.47
CA ALA A 19 -11.10 -12.43 -3.95
C ALA A 19 -11.21 -13.12 -2.58
N ASN A 20 -12.13 -12.64 -1.73
CA ASN A 20 -12.37 -13.21 -0.40
C ASN A 20 -13.03 -14.60 -0.44
N LYS A 21 -13.71 -14.96 -1.53
CA LYS A 21 -14.48 -16.21 -1.68
C LYS A 21 -13.80 -17.23 -2.59
N SER A 22 -12.94 -16.80 -3.50
CA SER A 22 -12.36 -17.65 -4.51
C SER A 22 -11.09 -18.35 -4.02
N VAL A 23 -11.21 -19.62 -3.64
CA VAL A 23 -10.07 -20.47 -3.27
C VAL A 23 -9.06 -20.56 -4.43
N ALA A 24 -9.55 -20.62 -5.67
CA ALA A 24 -8.69 -20.68 -6.86
C ALA A 24 -7.88 -19.38 -7.02
N PHE A 25 -8.50 -18.23 -6.79
CA PHE A 25 -7.79 -16.95 -6.84
C PHE A 25 -6.75 -16.82 -5.70
N GLN A 26 -7.09 -17.25 -4.50
CA GLN A 26 -6.16 -17.26 -3.36
C GLN A 26 -4.95 -18.17 -3.61
N ALA A 27 -5.18 -19.35 -4.21
CA ALA A 27 -4.10 -20.25 -4.62
C ALA A 27 -3.21 -19.63 -5.71
N PHE A 28 -3.82 -18.97 -6.70
CA PHE A 28 -3.09 -18.21 -7.72
C PHE A 28 -2.24 -17.09 -7.09
N CYS A 29 -2.80 -16.31 -6.16
CA CYS A 29 -2.05 -15.26 -5.47
C CYS A 29 -0.83 -15.84 -4.72
N LYS A 30 -1.01 -16.95 -4.02
CA LYS A 30 0.09 -17.63 -3.32
C LYS A 30 1.20 -18.06 -4.26
N ASP A 31 0.87 -18.57 -5.43
CA ASP A 31 1.85 -18.99 -6.44
C ASP A 31 2.54 -17.81 -7.11
N ALA A 32 1.77 -16.81 -7.54
CA ALA A 32 2.29 -15.66 -8.27
C ALA A 32 3.09 -14.70 -7.37
N PHE A 33 2.60 -14.40 -6.17
CA PHE A 33 3.16 -13.39 -5.27
C PHE A 33 4.02 -13.97 -4.13
N GLY A 34 4.05 -15.31 -3.99
CA GLY A 34 4.73 -15.99 -2.88
C GLY A 34 3.92 -16.05 -1.58
N ALA A 35 2.82 -15.31 -1.49
CA ALA A 35 1.85 -15.37 -0.40
C ALA A 35 0.45 -15.00 -0.92
N ASP A 36 -0.60 -15.45 -0.20
CA ASP A 36 -1.96 -15.03 -0.50
C ASP A 36 -2.26 -13.69 0.18
N PHE A 37 -2.00 -12.61 -0.53
CA PHE A 37 -2.47 -11.28 -0.14
C PHE A 37 -3.84 -10.94 -0.75
N SER A 38 -4.36 -11.78 -1.65
CA SER A 38 -5.62 -11.58 -2.39
C SER A 38 -5.76 -10.16 -2.95
N GLN A 39 -4.70 -9.70 -3.59
CA GLN A 39 -4.53 -8.32 -4.08
C GLN A 39 -4.49 -8.28 -5.61
N ASP A 40 -4.82 -7.12 -6.15
CA ASP A 40 -4.58 -6.78 -7.55
C ASP A 40 -3.45 -5.73 -7.65
N GLY A 41 -2.25 -6.10 -7.23
CA GLY A 41 -1.08 -5.23 -7.22
C GLY A 41 0.09 -5.85 -7.99
N PHE A 42 1.23 -5.17 -7.92
CA PHE A 42 2.49 -5.56 -8.55
C PHE A 42 3.55 -5.99 -7.54
N SER A 43 3.21 -6.04 -6.25
CA SER A 43 4.13 -6.33 -5.17
C SER A 43 4.06 -7.80 -4.74
N ASN A 44 5.20 -8.46 -4.72
CA ASN A 44 5.34 -9.84 -4.23
C ASN A 44 5.88 -9.86 -2.79
N ILE A 45 6.00 -11.07 -2.21
CA ILE A 45 6.49 -11.26 -0.84
C ILE A 45 7.91 -10.72 -0.64
N GLU A 46 8.78 -10.82 -1.65
CA GLU A 46 10.16 -10.33 -1.57
C GLU A 46 10.21 -8.81 -1.40
N GLN A 47 9.34 -8.09 -2.10
CA GLN A 47 9.20 -6.64 -1.97
C GLN A 47 8.59 -6.24 -0.61
N ILE A 48 7.65 -7.03 -0.11
CA ILE A 48 7.07 -6.80 1.23
C ILE A 48 8.11 -7.08 2.32
N ASP A 49 8.93 -8.12 2.17
CA ASP A 49 10.01 -8.43 3.11
C ASP A 49 11.09 -7.34 3.17
N MET A 50 11.26 -6.57 2.09
CA MET A 50 12.15 -5.39 2.13
C MET A 50 11.67 -4.35 3.16
N ILE A 51 10.36 -4.20 3.37
CA ILE A 51 9.79 -3.26 4.34
C ILE A 51 10.25 -3.63 5.75
N LEU A 52 10.35 -4.92 6.08
CA LEU A 52 10.72 -5.40 7.42
C LEU A 52 12.09 -4.87 7.88
N GLN A 53 13.00 -4.64 6.94
CA GLN A 53 14.36 -4.13 7.24
C GLN A 53 14.33 -2.69 7.77
N TYR A 54 13.26 -1.95 7.50
CA TYR A 54 13.11 -0.55 7.87
C TYR A 54 12.13 -0.33 9.03
N ILE A 55 11.44 -1.38 9.48
CA ILE A 55 10.54 -1.27 10.63
C ILE A 55 11.38 -1.21 11.91
N PRO A 56 11.17 -0.20 12.77
CA PRO A 56 11.95 -0.07 13.99
C PRO A 56 11.80 -1.28 14.93
N HIS A 57 12.93 -1.77 15.46
CA HIS A 57 12.92 -2.82 16.50
C HIS A 57 12.67 -2.20 17.87
N LYS A 58 11.41 -1.91 18.19
CA LYS A 58 10.96 -1.37 19.48
C LYS A 58 9.51 -1.76 19.75
N ASP A 59 9.07 -1.62 20.99
CA ASP A 59 7.68 -1.81 21.35
C ASP A 59 6.77 -0.71 20.78
N ASN A 60 5.50 -1.01 20.59
CA ASN A 60 4.47 -0.06 20.16
C ASN A 60 4.77 0.63 18.82
N VAL A 61 5.27 -0.09 17.85
CA VAL A 61 5.40 0.42 16.47
C VAL A 61 4.02 0.56 15.84
N HIS A 62 3.76 1.70 15.23
CA HIS A 62 2.52 1.98 14.50
C HIS A 62 2.81 2.01 13.00
N ILE A 63 2.14 1.14 12.25
CA ILE A 63 2.28 1.03 10.79
C ILE A 63 0.94 1.38 10.13
N LEU A 64 0.94 2.34 9.22
CA LEU A 64 -0.21 2.66 8.37
C LEU A 64 0.02 2.15 6.95
N ASP A 65 -0.97 1.50 6.37
CA ASP A 65 -0.99 1.19 4.93
C ASP A 65 -2.07 1.99 4.21
N ILE A 66 -1.66 2.74 3.19
CA ILE A 66 -2.51 3.56 2.32
C ILE A 66 -2.98 2.72 1.14
N GLY A 67 -4.29 2.46 1.07
CA GLY A 67 -4.85 1.53 0.10
C GLY A 67 -4.60 0.07 0.51
N CYS A 68 -4.89 -0.24 1.77
CA CYS A 68 -4.54 -1.50 2.41
C CYS A 68 -5.31 -2.73 1.88
N GLY A 69 -6.30 -2.52 1.03
CA GLY A 69 -7.17 -3.59 0.57
C GLY A 69 -7.79 -4.38 1.73
N ASN A 70 -7.73 -5.69 1.65
CA ASN A 70 -8.27 -6.60 2.68
C ASN A 70 -7.37 -6.80 3.91
N GLY A 71 -6.28 -6.04 4.04
CA GLY A 71 -5.40 -6.04 5.22
C GLY A 71 -4.42 -7.20 5.33
N LYS A 72 -4.42 -8.18 4.41
CA LYS A 72 -3.56 -9.38 4.51
C LYS A 72 -2.06 -9.06 4.50
N MET A 73 -1.62 -8.03 3.77
CA MET A 73 -0.23 -7.58 3.79
C MET A 73 0.14 -7.00 5.16
N LEU A 74 -0.73 -6.17 5.74
CA LEU A 74 -0.51 -5.63 7.08
C LEU A 74 -0.47 -6.71 8.16
N ASP A 75 -1.36 -7.71 8.10
CA ASP A 75 -1.33 -8.87 9.01
C ASP A 75 -0.01 -9.65 8.89
N TYR A 76 0.49 -9.82 7.67
CA TYR A 76 1.81 -10.43 7.46
C TYR A 76 2.92 -9.66 8.17
N LEU A 77 2.96 -8.34 8.02
CA LEU A 77 3.93 -7.48 8.70
C LEU A 77 3.74 -7.50 10.21
N GLN A 78 2.50 -7.45 10.70
CA GLN A 78 2.18 -7.53 12.13
C GLN A 78 2.73 -8.82 12.77
N LYS A 79 2.52 -9.96 12.13
CA LYS A 79 3.03 -11.27 12.63
C LYS A 79 4.56 -11.33 12.71
N LYS A 80 5.27 -10.47 11.97
CA LYS A 80 6.74 -10.40 11.98
C LYS A 80 7.29 -9.37 12.96
N THR A 81 6.49 -8.36 13.34
CA THR A 81 6.98 -7.18 14.06
C THR A 81 6.23 -6.88 15.35
N ASP A 82 5.10 -7.53 15.58
CA ASP A 82 4.16 -7.24 16.69
C ASP A 82 3.67 -5.76 16.69
N ALA A 83 3.68 -5.11 15.54
CA ALA A 83 3.25 -3.73 15.39
C ALA A 83 1.73 -3.57 15.54
N HIS A 84 1.28 -2.39 15.95
CA HIS A 84 -0.11 -1.98 15.81
C HIS A 84 -0.33 -1.50 14.36
N ILE A 85 -1.23 -2.13 13.64
CA ILE A 85 -1.47 -1.88 12.23
C ILE A 85 -2.70 -1.03 12.00
N TYR A 86 -2.57 -0.10 11.07
CA TYR A 86 -3.63 0.78 10.60
C TYR A 86 -3.73 0.66 9.08
N GLY A 87 -4.95 0.66 8.58
CA GLY A 87 -5.15 0.64 7.14
C GLY A 87 -6.38 1.41 6.72
N PHE A 88 -6.33 2.03 5.56
CA PHE A 88 -7.53 2.51 4.93
C PHE A 88 -7.56 2.17 3.45
N ASP A 89 -8.75 1.92 2.97
CA ASP A 89 -9.06 1.70 1.56
C ASP A 89 -10.41 2.32 1.24
N TYR A 90 -10.66 2.71 -0.01
CA TYR A 90 -11.96 3.22 -0.36
C TYR A 90 -13.03 2.13 -0.57
N SER A 91 -12.60 0.87 -0.76
CA SER A 91 -13.49 -0.29 -0.89
C SER A 91 -14.05 -0.70 0.47
N GLU A 92 -15.39 -0.72 0.57
CA GLU A 92 -16.10 -1.21 1.76
C GLU A 92 -15.92 -2.72 1.92
N GLU A 93 -15.96 -3.48 0.82
CA GLU A 93 -15.77 -4.94 0.82
C GLU A 93 -14.38 -5.32 1.35
N ALA A 94 -13.34 -4.57 0.95
CA ALA A 94 -11.99 -4.77 1.43
C ALA A 94 -11.88 -4.53 2.94
N ILE A 95 -12.38 -3.38 3.40
CA ILE A 95 -12.28 -2.98 4.81
C ILE A 95 -13.12 -3.88 5.71
N ASN A 96 -14.34 -4.25 5.31
CA ASN A 96 -15.16 -5.20 6.07
C ASN A 96 -14.43 -6.53 6.24
N THR A 97 -13.74 -7.00 5.20
CA THR A 97 -12.93 -8.21 5.28
C THR A 97 -11.74 -8.04 6.22
N ALA A 98 -11.00 -6.93 6.12
CA ALA A 98 -9.86 -6.66 6.99
C ALA A 98 -10.28 -6.62 8.48
N GLN A 99 -11.35 -5.92 8.82
CA GLN A 99 -11.90 -5.84 10.17
C GLN A 99 -12.34 -7.21 10.73
N LEU A 100 -12.93 -8.05 9.87
CA LEU A 100 -13.36 -9.39 10.25
C LEU A 100 -12.18 -10.33 10.50
N LEU A 101 -11.18 -10.30 9.62
CA LEU A 101 -10.04 -11.23 9.67
C LEU A 101 -9.00 -10.83 10.72
N PHE A 102 -8.78 -9.55 10.94
CA PHE A 102 -7.67 -9.03 11.75
C PHE A 102 -8.15 -8.04 12.83
N PRO A 103 -8.95 -8.49 13.82
CA PRO A 103 -9.53 -7.59 14.84
C PRO A 103 -8.57 -7.21 15.98
N LYS A 104 -7.36 -7.74 16.02
CA LYS A 104 -6.43 -7.53 17.14
C LYS A 104 -5.29 -6.59 16.75
N ASN A 105 -5.01 -5.62 17.61
CA ASN A 105 -3.94 -4.62 17.41
C ASN A 105 -4.00 -3.98 16.02
N SER A 106 -5.22 -3.67 15.56
CA SER A 106 -5.46 -3.17 14.21
C SER A 106 -6.60 -2.16 14.18
N GLU A 107 -6.53 -1.25 13.22
CA GLU A 107 -7.59 -0.27 12.93
C GLU A 107 -7.73 -0.09 11.42
N PHE A 108 -8.86 -0.56 10.87
CA PHE A 108 -9.17 -0.44 9.46
C PHE A 108 -10.35 0.49 9.24
N LYS A 109 -10.24 1.43 8.28
CA LYS A 109 -11.26 2.43 7.97
C LYS A 109 -11.51 2.52 6.48
N VAL A 110 -12.78 2.68 6.11
CA VAL A 110 -13.10 3.14 4.76
C VAL A 110 -12.65 4.59 4.62
N GLY A 111 -11.74 4.85 3.70
CA GLY A 111 -11.12 6.16 3.52
C GLY A 111 -10.71 6.44 2.09
N ILE A 112 -10.66 7.70 1.74
CA ILE A 112 -10.27 8.18 0.41
C ILE A 112 -8.98 8.96 0.54
N ILE A 113 -7.99 8.68 -0.29
CA ILE A 113 -6.73 9.42 -0.39
C ILE A 113 -7.02 10.92 -0.52
N GLY A 114 -6.37 11.72 0.32
CA GLY A 114 -6.54 13.16 0.38
C GLY A 114 -7.82 13.66 1.07
N LYS A 115 -8.62 12.76 1.69
CA LYS A 115 -9.82 13.13 2.47
C LYS A 115 -9.83 12.58 3.89
N ILE A 116 -9.29 11.36 4.08
CA ILE A 116 -9.06 10.82 5.42
C ILE A 116 -7.93 11.60 6.09
N ASP A 117 -7.99 11.74 7.41
CA ASP A 117 -6.94 12.38 8.18
C ASP A 117 -6.61 11.57 9.44
N TYR A 118 -5.40 11.72 9.93
CA TYR A 118 -4.88 11.15 11.16
C TYR A 118 -4.18 12.24 11.98
N PRO A 119 -4.06 12.05 13.30
CA PRO A 119 -3.27 12.96 14.13
C PRO A 119 -1.81 13.05 13.64
N GLU A 120 -1.19 14.20 13.89
CA GLU A 120 0.22 14.39 13.58
C GLU A 120 1.09 13.43 14.41
N GLU A 121 2.25 13.06 13.87
CA GLU A 121 3.26 12.22 14.55
C GLU A 121 2.69 10.88 15.10
N THR A 122 1.78 10.26 14.38
CA THR A 122 1.13 9.00 14.81
C THR A 122 1.91 7.76 14.40
N PHE A 123 2.48 7.75 13.19
CA PHE A 123 3.02 6.52 12.58
C PHE A 123 4.55 6.50 12.56
N ASP A 124 5.11 5.35 12.92
CA ASP A 124 6.53 5.06 12.75
C ASP A 124 6.85 4.73 11.30
N VAL A 125 5.95 4.00 10.64
CA VAL A 125 6.07 3.63 9.23
C VAL A 125 4.73 3.87 8.54
N ILE A 126 4.78 4.51 7.38
CA ILE A 126 3.63 4.59 6.45
C ILE A 126 4.03 3.83 5.19
N ILE A 127 3.13 2.97 4.71
CA ILE A 127 3.32 2.15 3.52
C ILE A 127 2.29 2.55 2.48
N SER A 128 2.65 2.51 1.22
CA SER A 128 1.72 2.59 0.10
C SER A 128 2.25 1.74 -1.05
N MET A 129 1.61 0.62 -1.32
CA MET A 129 2.00 -0.26 -2.41
C MET A 129 1.00 -0.13 -3.54
N ASP A 130 1.45 0.40 -4.68
CA ASP A 130 0.65 0.55 -5.90
C ASP A 130 -0.63 1.40 -5.76
N THR A 131 -0.62 2.44 -4.90
CA THR A 131 -1.82 3.25 -4.65
C THR A 131 -1.62 4.77 -4.73
N MET A 132 -0.41 5.29 -4.69
CA MET A 132 -0.15 6.74 -4.69
C MET A 132 -0.68 7.47 -5.93
N TYR A 133 -0.82 6.79 -7.07
CA TYR A 133 -1.36 7.39 -8.29
C TYR A 133 -2.87 7.74 -8.21
N PHE A 134 -3.58 7.30 -7.18
CA PHE A 134 -4.94 7.76 -6.89
C PHE A 134 -5.00 9.14 -6.21
N ALA A 135 -3.87 9.70 -5.79
CA ALA A 135 -3.82 11.04 -5.23
C ALA A 135 -4.08 12.08 -6.33
N LYS A 136 -5.11 12.92 -6.14
CA LYS A 136 -5.44 14.01 -7.09
C LYS A 136 -4.34 15.07 -7.16
N ASP A 137 -3.73 15.35 -6.01
CA ASP A 137 -2.57 16.23 -5.87
C ASP A 137 -1.53 15.50 -5.03
N MET A 138 -0.51 14.98 -5.70
CA MET A 138 0.56 14.21 -5.08
C MET A 138 1.32 15.04 -4.05
N THR A 139 1.58 16.32 -4.34
CA THR A 139 2.36 17.20 -3.46
C THR A 139 1.61 17.48 -2.17
N VAL A 140 0.32 17.79 -2.26
CA VAL A 140 -0.54 18.00 -1.08
C VAL A 140 -0.67 16.73 -0.25
N PHE A 141 -0.83 15.59 -0.90
CA PHE A 141 -0.97 14.33 -0.18
C PHE A 141 0.34 13.89 0.51
N VAL A 142 1.48 14.08 -0.13
CA VAL A 142 2.81 13.84 0.51
C VAL A 142 3.01 14.78 1.71
N ALA A 143 2.56 16.04 1.64
CA ALA A 143 2.58 16.93 2.81
C ALA A 143 1.74 16.39 3.98
N GLN A 144 0.58 15.81 3.68
CA GLN A 144 -0.29 15.18 4.67
C GLN A 144 0.38 13.92 5.27
N ILE A 145 0.96 13.05 4.46
CA ILE A 145 1.74 11.87 4.91
C ILE A 145 2.86 12.30 5.84
N LYS A 146 3.60 13.36 5.48
CA LYS A 146 4.69 13.89 6.31
C LYS A 146 4.21 14.33 7.70
N LYS A 147 3.03 14.91 7.82
CA LYS A 147 2.45 15.29 9.13
C LYS A 147 2.09 14.06 9.98
N TRP A 148 1.58 13.01 9.37
CA TRP A 148 1.21 11.78 10.08
C TRP A 148 2.42 10.99 10.56
N LEU A 149 3.58 11.12 9.90
CA LEU A 149 4.81 10.48 10.31
C LEU A 149 5.37 11.08 11.59
N LYS A 150 5.79 10.22 12.51
CA LYS A 150 6.63 10.62 13.66
C LYS A 150 7.96 11.20 13.18
N LYS A 151 8.63 11.93 14.06
CA LYS A 151 10.01 12.36 13.80
C LYS A 151 10.88 11.13 13.50
N ASN A 152 11.59 11.14 12.37
CA ASN A 152 12.36 10.01 11.83
C ASN A 152 11.51 8.81 11.42
N GLY A 153 10.21 8.99 11.25
CA GLY A 153 9.34 7.96 10.65
C GLY A 153 9.65 7.77 9.17
N LEU A 154 9.33 6.59 8.65
CA LEU A 154 9.60 6.19 7.28
C LEU A 154 8.33 6.16 6.44
N PHE A 155 8.39 6.70 5.23
CA PHE A 155 7.42 6.44 4.18
C PHE A 155 8.01 5.44 3.18
N PHE A 156 7.49 4.21 3.15
CA PHE A 156 7.88 3.17 2.20
C PHE A 156 6.83 3.08 1.11
N VAL A 157 7.24 3.21 -0.14
CA VAL A 157 6.28 3.29 -1.25
C VAL A 157 6.72 2.48 -2.45
N GLY A 158 5.84 1.59 -2.91
CA GLY A 158 5.90 0.96 -4.23
C GLY A 158 5.15 1.83 -5.23
N TYR A 159 5.84 2.35 -6.23
CA TYR A 159 5.27 3.30 -7.18
C TYR A 159 5.71 3.02 -8.61
N GLN A 160 4.74 3.06 -9.50
CA GLN A 160 4.98 2.97 -10.92
C GLN A 160 4.39 4.22 -11.61
N GLU A 161 5.15 4.83 -12.51
CA GLU A 161 4.68 5.93 -13.34
C GLU A 161 4.87 5.57 -14.82
N GLY A 162 3.80 5.76 -15.59
CA GLY A 162 3.77 5.44 -17.00
C GLY A 162 3.29 4.02 -17.30
N ASP A 163 3.47 3.60 -18.54
CA ASP A 163 3.07 2.27 -18.98
C ASP A 163 3.87 1.17 -18.28
N VAL A 164 3.26 -0.01 -18.19
CA VAL A 164 3.83 -1.23 -17.60
C VAL A 164 5.14 -1.67 -18.29
N ILE A 165 5.48 -1.08 -19.43
CA ILE A 165 6.76 -1.23 -20.10
C ILE A 165 7.68 -0.13 -19.57
N PRO A 166 8.75 -0.48 -18.84
CA PRO A 166 9.53 0.49 -18.12
C PRO A 166 10.25 1.44 -19.06
N LYS A 167 9.84 2.66 -19.02
CA LYS A 167 10.56 3.80 -19.57
C LYS A 167 10.56 4.97 -18.60
N THR A 168 10.75 4.68 -17.33
CA THR A 168 11.06 5.74 -16.39
C THR A 168 12.48 6.16 -16.70
N GLU A 169 12.64 7.26 -17.43
CA GLU A 169 13.94 7.78 -17.83
C GLU A 169 14.81 8.12 -16.63
N SER A 170 14.19 8.47 -15.51
CA SER A 170 14.85 8.67 -14.21
C SER A 170 13.85 8.63 -13.08
N ILE A 171 14.17 7.86 -12.04
CA ILE A 171 13.40 7.83 -10.77
C ILE A 171 13.26 9.21 -10.13
N HIS A 172 14.18 10.13 -10.40
CA HIS A 172 14.17 11.50 -9.86
C HIS A 172 13.21 12.44 -10.62
N THR A 173 12.62 12.01 -11.72
CA THR A 173 11.70 12.82 -12.53
C THR A 173 10.24 12.47 -12.33
N THR A 174 9.93 11.45 -11.54
CA THR A 174 8.55 11.03 -11.25
C THR A 174 7.76 12.10 -10.48
N MET A 175 6.44 12.06 -10.57
CA MET A 175 5.58 12.96 -9.78
C MET A 175 5.80 12.75 -8.28
N LEU A 176 5.99 11.51 -7.86
CA LEU A 176 6.25 11.18 -6.46
C LEU A 176 7.57 11.78 -5.98
N SER A 177 8.68 11.58 -6.71
CA SER A 177 9.99 12.10 -6.31
C SER A 177 9.99 13.63 -6.22
N LYS A 178 9.34 14.31 -7.16
CA LYS A 178 9.16 15.77 -7.11
C LYS A 178 8.36 16.20 -5.88
N ALA A 179 7.26 15.50 -5.57
CA ALA A 179 6.44 15.79 -4.40
C ALA A 179 7.20 15.59 -3.08
N LEU A 180 8.03 14.55 -2.99
CA LEU A 180 8.89 14.30 -1.82
C LEU A 180 9.89 15.47 -1.63
N VAL A 181 10.61 15.85 -2.68
CA VAL A 181 11.58 16.96 -2.63
C VAL A 181 10.90 18.28 -2.26
N MET A 182 9.74 18.59 -2.87
CA MET A 182 8.98 19.82 -2.58
C MET A 182 8.53 19.88 -1.11
N ASN A 183 8.33 18.74 -0.48
CA ASN A 183 7.99 18.65 0.95
C ASN A 183 9.23 18.51 1.86
N GLY A 184 10.44 18.64 1.32
CA GLY A 184 11.68 18.53 2.09
C GLY A 184 11.88 17.13 2.70
N MET A 185 11.42 16.09 1.99
CA MET A 185 11.67 14.70 2.33
C MET A 185 12.82 14.18 1.46
N SER A 186 13.87 13.66 2.09
CA SER A 186 14.90 12.87 1.41
C SER A 186 14.38 11.48 1.12
N TYR A 187 14.85 10.85 0.06
CA TYR A 187 14.46 9.49 -0.29
C TYR A 187 15.63 8.72 -0.91
N ASP A 188 15.62 7.42 -0.69
CA ASP A 188 16.39 6.45 -1.44
C ASP A 188 15.45 5.72 -2.39
N ALA A 189 15.96 5.25 -3.52
CA ALA A 189 15.15 4.54 -4.49
C ALA A 189 15.81 3.22 -4.89
N ILE A 190 14.99 2.19 -4.97
CA ILE A 190 15.38 0.85 -5.40
C ILE A 190 14.63 0.55 -6.69
N ASP A 191 15.35 0.28 -7.76
CA ASP A 191 14.75 -0.15 -9.02
C ASP A 191 14.34 -1.63 -8.94
N ILE A 192 13.03 -1.87 -8.96
CA ILE A 192 12.42 -3.20 -8.94
C ILE A 192 11.76 -3.57 -10.28
N THR A 193 12.10 -2.86 -11.34
CA THR A 193 11.48 -3.03 -12.67
C THR A 193 11.58 -4.47 -13.16
N GLU A 194 12.73 -5.12 -13.01
CA GLU A 194 12.91 -6.49 -13.48
C GLU A 194 12.04 -7.48 -12.69
N GLN A 195 11.97 -7.31 -11.38
CA GLN A 195 11.13 -8.12 -10.49
C GLN A 195 9.66 -7.98 -10.83
N THR A 196 9.20 -6.75 -11.02
CA THR A 196 7.82 -6.44 -11.42
C THR A 196 7.50 -7.04 -12.79
N TYR A 197 8.41 -6.93 -13.75
CA TYR A 197 8.21 -7.54 -15.07
C TYR A 197 8.10 -9.07 -15.00
N LYS A 198 8.94 -9.74 -14.23
CA LYS A 198 8.85 -11.18 -13.99
C LYS A 198 7.52 -11.58 -13.38
N LEU A 199 7.03 -10.81 -12.41
CA LEU A 199 5.73 -11.03 -11.77
C LEU A 199 4.58 -10.87 -12.76
N LEU A 200 4.59 -9.81 -13.56
CA LEU A 200 3.56 -9.58 -14.59
C LEU A 200 3.50 -10.71 -15.63
N ARG A 201 4.64 -11.30 -15.97
CA ARG A 201 4.66 -12.47 -16.85
C ARG A 201 3.98 -13.69 -16.22
N LYS A 202 4.17 -13.92 -14.92
CA LYS A 202 3.47 -14.98 -14.18
C LYS A 202 1.95 -14.75 -14.13
N LYS A 203 1.51 -13.51 -13.98
CA LYS A 203 0.07 -13.16 -13.97
C LYS A 203 -0.64 -13.40 -15.31
N ARG A 204 0.08 -13.52 -16.42
CA ARG A 204 -0.50 -13.69 -17.78
C ARG A 204 -0.61 -15.15 -18.24
N ILE A 205 -0.17 -16.09 -17.44
CA ILE A 205 -0.29 -17.53 -17.71
C ILE A 205 -1.55 -18.06 -17.06
#